data_fbc5b3f7d35add2ae2026f7d7161ee25
#
_entry.id   fbc5b3f7d35add2ae2026f7d7161ee25
#
_cell.length_a   1.000
_cell.length_b   1.000
_cell.length_c   1.000
_cell.angle_alpha   90.00
_cell.angle_beta   90.00
_cell.angle_gamma   90.00
#
_symmetry.space_group_name_H-M   'P 1'
#
loop_
_entity.id
_entity.type
_entity.pdbx_description
1 polymer ?
#
loop_
_entity_poly.entity_id
_entity_poly.type
_entity_poly.pdbx_seq_one_letter_code
_entity_poly.pdbx_strand_id
1 'polypeptide(L)'
;MKHLKKAFATVLCLALCAALSVTAFAQSDATWGDVKQDNFIRVTSADAWNKGALENLTVTTEVGDGALRLAEGQTEGTWTSEEMDVPAFEYMVASWSADTPEGTWVEIKARAYVDMYDSWSGWLSWGKWSPFIKRGSANTTEDLAKVDTDIFTIRGSSGESSSRIQFQFVLHSDDPAVTPTLRDVSATLKNTLEGQAIPVYYPNAGMELPEKVLLDTPAYSQMRRDSAIGSVICSPTSLTMMLNDRDSSLDLFPEEVALREFDFNYQGFGNWPFTTALAGTYGYSNYCHYSDLDFVRQELACGRSVALSVRYANHQGGNNPYLENGAANDTNGHLICIVGYETIDGVDYFYSNDAATSPDSKCALRLYRADQLDACWESRIAYAVSPAPEAGAGTAAPQRIEAKLEPTDKPDVYRLMVDGEEVLLDKAFANKTKVLGAGSAFIITDNANTDVMPEPLETTTANKVMRYINATGQGQVYISTANLLATGATSGTCYIILNNGPTYVASVEFPVPEAPAEPETPAEPETPAEPETPVEPEAPAVEETPVEKGGINPAIIVVGVAVVAAAVLVMVKSKKK
;
A
#
# COMPACT_ATOMS: atom_id res chain seq x y z
N MET A 1 10.58 45.44 -10.22
CA MET A 1 11.47 44.73 -11.16
C MET A 1 12.24 43.55 -10.52
N LYS A 2 12.77 43.64 -9.26
CA LYS A 2 13.49 42.52 -8.63
C LYS A 2 12.59 41.30 -8.28
N HIS A 3 11.34 41.53 -7.90
CA HIS A 3 10.39 40.45 -7.60
C HIS A 3 9.86 39.75 -8.87
N LEU A 4 9.71 40.46 -9.97
CA LEU A 4 9.28 39.87 -11.24
C LEU A 4 10.36 38.96 -11.86
N LYS A 5 11.65 39.30 -11.67
CA LYS A 5 12.78 38.47 -12.14
C LYS A 5 12.93 37.20 -11.32
N LYS A 6 12.63 37.20 -9.98
CA LYS A 6 12.63 36.00 -9.14
C LYS A 6 11.47 35.07 -9.50
N ALA A 7 10.26 35.61 -9.68
CA ALA A 7 9.10 34.83 -10.12
C ALA A 7 9.34 34.16 -11.49
N PHE A 8 9.95 34.90 -12.45
CA PHE A 8 10.25 34.33 -13.75
C PHE A 8 11.35 33.27 -13.73
N ALA A 9 12.36 33.41 -12.86
CA ALA A 9 13.39 32.39 -12.66
C ALA A 9 12.83 31.14 -12.00
N THR A 10 11.93 31.28 -11.03
CA THR A 10 11.28 30.12 -10.35
C THR A 10 10.33 29.36 -11.29
N VAL A 11 9.54 30.08 -12.12
CA VAL A 11 8.66 29.46 -13.13
C VAL A 11 9.49 28.80 -14.24
N LEU A 12 10.62 29.38 -14.63
CA LEU A 12 11.51 28.81 -15.65
C LEU A 12 12.24 27.55 -15.11
N CYS A 13 12.68 27.56 -13.84
CA CYS A 13 13.23 26.36 -13.18
C CYS A 13 12.18 25.24 -13.03
N LEU A 14 10.96 25.57 -12.62
CA LEU A 14 9.87 24.59 -12.53
C LEU A 14 9.48 24.04 -13.91
N ALA A 15 9.46 24.86 -14.95
CA ALA A 15 9.21 24.43 -16.32
C ALA A 15 10.37 23.59 -16.90
N LEU A 16 11.64 23.89 -16.55
CA LEU A 16 12.79 23.05 -16.93
C LEU A 16 12.81 21.72 -16.13
N CYS A 17 12.47 21.73 -14.84
CA CYS A 17 12.36 20.50 -14.06
C CYS A 17 11.20 19.62 -14.56
N ALA A 18 10.04 20.20 -14.92
CA ALA A 18 8.94 19.48 -15.54
C ALA A 18 9.28 18.93 -16.93
N ALA A 19 10.06 19.67 -17.73
CA ALA A 19 10.50 19.21 -19.05
C ALA A 19 11.59 18.11 -18.98
N LEU A 20 12.41 18.08 -17.92
CA LEU A 20 13.40 17.03 -17.69
C LEU A 20 12.78 15.76 -17.08
N SER A 21 11.67 15.87 -16.34
CA SER A 21 11.01 14.72 -15.72
C SER A 21 10.17 13.88 -16.69
N VAL A 22 9.76 14.43 -17.83
CA VAL A 22 8.94 13.70 -18.82
C VAL A 22 9.78 12.73 -19.67
N THR A 23 11.10 12.90 -19.75
CA THR A 23 11.96 12.05 -20.60
C THR A 23 12.55 10.82 -19.91
N ALA A 24 12.46 10.71 -18.59
CA ALA A 24 13.17 9.66 -17.85
C ALA A 24 12.49 8.27 -17.87
N PHE A 25 11.20 8.17 -18.18
CA PHE A 25 10.52 6.89 -18.36
C PHE A 25 10.38 6.46 -19.83
N ALA A 26 10.65 7.36 -20.77
CA ALA A 26 10.55 7.09 -22.20
C ALA A 26 11.76 6.35 -22.78
N GLN A 27 12.71 5.90 -21.96
CA GLN A 27 13.95 5.33 -22.47
C GLN A 27 14.14 3.88 -22.05
N SER A 28 14.16 3.11 -23.01
CA SER A 28 14.54 1.73 -23.30
C SER A 28 13.34 0.85 -23.59
N ASP A 29 12.84 0.94 -24.79
CA ASP A 29 12.26 -0.23 -25.43
C ASP A 29 13.24 -1.37 -25.28
N ALA A 30 12.80 -2.47 -24.68
CA ALA A 30 13.51 -3.69 -24.83
C ALA A 30 13.52 -4.00 -26.33
N THR A 31 14.64 -3.77 -26.98
CA THR A 31 14.81 -4.19 -28.35
C THR A 31 14.83 -5.70 -28.31
N TRP A 32 13.72 -6.32 -28.72
CA TRP A 32 13.62 -7.76 -28.89
C TRP A 32 14.78 -8.23 -29.78
N GLY A 33 15.52 -9.24 -29.31
CA GLY A 33 16.65 -9.81 -30.04
C GLY A 33 18.02 -9.24 -29.69
N ASP A 34 18.11 -8.17 -28.91
CA ASP A 34 19.39 -7.72 -28.36
C ASP A 34 19.67 -8.45 -27.03
N VAL A 35 20.91 -8.90 -26.84
CA VAL A 35 21.35 -9.47 -25.57
C VAL A 35 21.34 -8.37 -24.52
N LYS A 36 20.45 -8.49 -23.53
CA LYS A 36 20.40 -7.56 -22.41
C LYS A 36 21.66 -7.73 -21.54
N GLN A 37 22.22 -6.61 -21.14
CA GLN A 37 23.45 -6.57 -20.34
C GLN A 37 23.17 -6.28 -18.87
N ASP A 38 21.94 -5.83 -18.56
CA ASP A 38 21.46 -5.45 -17.23
C ASP A 38 20.29 -6.32 -16.78
N ASN A 39 19.82 -6.08 -15.56
CA ASN A 39 18.82 -6.89 -14.89
C ASN A 39 17.37 -6.49 -15.18
N PHE A 40 17.08 -5.70 -16.23
CA PHE A 40 15.74 -5.16 -16.47
C PHE A 40 15.27 -5.34 -17.91
N ILE A 41 14.02 -5.76 -18.06
CA ILE A 41 13.35 -5.96 -19.34
C ILE A 41 12.04 -5.23 -19.29
N ARG A 42 11.67 -4.53 -20.38
CA ARG A 42 10.42 -3.79 -20.46
C ARG A 42 9.79 -3.84 -21.85
N VAL A 43 8.46 -3.93 -21.90
CA VAL A 43 7.63 -3.88 -23.11
C VAL A 43 6.57 -2.82 -22.90
N THR A 44 6.65 -1.71 -23.64
CA THR A 44 5.77 -0.56 -23.41
C THR A 44 5.43 0.23 -24.67
N SER A 45 6.04 -0.03 -25.83
CA SER A 45 5.75 0.73 -27.05
C SER A 45 4.93 -0.06 -28.06
N ALA A 46 4.23 0.66 -28.94
CA ALA A 46 3.50 0.02 -30.05
C ALA A 46 4.43 -0.85 -30.92
N ASP A 47 5.68 -0.43 -31.13
CA ASP A 47 6.66 -1.21 -31.88
C ASP A 47 7.04 -2.49 -31.17
N ALA A 48 7.19 -2.44 -29.82
CA ALA A 48 7.47 -3.63 -29.01
C ALA A 48 6.27 -4.62 -29.01
N TRP A 49 5.05 -4.11 -28.86
CA TRP A 49 3.84 -4.93 -28.94
C TRP A 49 3.67 -5.63 -30.28
N ASN A 50 3.99 -4.94 -31.39
CA ASN A 50 3.88 -5.50 -32.75
C ASN A 50 4.95 -6.56 -33.07
N LYS A 51 5.99 -6.75 -32.27
CA LYS A 51 6.99 -7.82 -32.44
C LYS A 51 6.49 -9.18 -31.91
N GLY A 52 5.54 -9.19 -30.98
CA GLY A 52 4.96 -10.42 -30.47
C GLY A 52 3.81 -10.96 -31.34
N ALA A 53 3.46 -12.22 -31.13
CA ALA A 53 2.29 -12.82 -31.76
C ALA A 53 1.00 -12.35 -31.06
N LEU A 54 0.10 -11.75 -31.82
CA LEU A 54 -1.20 -11.25 -31.38
C LEU A 54 -2.30 -12.25 -31.76
N GLU A 55 -3.04 -12.74 -30.79
CA GLU A 55 -4.26 -13.55 -31.00
C GLU A 55 -5.43 -12.84 -30.34
N ASN A 56 -6.42 -12.42 -31.13
CA ASN A 56 -7.60 -11.66 -30.69
C ASN A 56 -7.26 -10.32 -29.97
N LEU A 57 -6.09 -9.76 -30.22
CA LEU A 57 -5.64 -8.48 -29.67
C LEU A 57 -5.33 -7.48 -30.78
N THR A 58 -5.39 -6.22 -30.43
CA THR A 58 -4.92 -5.08 -31.24
C THR A 58 -3.96 -4.21 -30.45
N VAL A 59 -3.04 -3.55 -31.16
CA VAL A 59 -2.19 -2.51 -30.59
C VAL A 59 -2.85 -1.16 -30.83
N THR A 60 -3.03 -0.38 -29.78
CA THR A 60 -3.52 1.01 -29.84
C THR A 60 -2.40 1.99 -29.51
N THR A 61 -2.42 3.18 -30.12
CA THR A 61 -1.53 4.30 -29.81
C THR A 61 -2.27 5.47 -29.16
N GLU A 62 -3.49 5.24 -28.68
CA GLU A 62 -4.30 6.25 -28.00
C GLU A 62 -3.92 6.42 -26.53
N VAL A 63 -3.14 5.49 -25.98
CA VAL A 63 -2.75 5.45 -24.57
C VAL A 63 -1.25 5.24 -24.46
N GLY A 64 -0.56 6.14 -23.76
CA GLY A 64 0.89 6.11 -23.59
C GLY A 64 1.65 6.04 -24.92
N ASP A 65 2.72 5.24 -24.95
CA ASP A 65 3.52 4.97 -26.15
C ASP A 65 2.96 3.80 -26.99
N GLY A 66 1.84 3.22 -26.54
CA GLY A 66 1.15 2.09 -27.15
C GLY A 66 0.73 1.06 -26.13
N ALA A 67 -0.40 0.40 -26.38
CA ALA A 67 -0.99 -0.55 -25.47
C ALA A 67 -1.69 -1.69 -26.21
N LEU A 68 -1.91 -2.82 -25.52
CA LEU A 68 -2.73 -3.94 -25.99
C LEU A 68 -4.17 -3.77 -25.54
N ARG A 69 -5.09 -4.07 -26.45
CA ARG A 69 -6.54 -4.19 -26.20
C ARG A 69 -7.10 -5.43 -26.87
N LEU A 70 -8.24 -5.92 -26.40
CA LEU A 70 -9.00 -6.94 -27.13
C LEU A 70 -9.40 -6.40 -28.51
N ALA A 71 -9.33 -7.24 -29.53
CA ALA A 71 -9.90 -6.93 -30.84
C ALA A 71 -11.44 -6.83 -30.75
N GLU A 72 -12.03 -6.07 -31.65
CA GLU A 72 -13.47 -5.82 -31.63
C GLU A 72 -14.30 -7.12 -31.56
N GLY A 73 -15.21 -7.16 -30.59
CA GLY A 73 -16.09 -8.31 -30.35
C GLY A 73 -15.44 -9.52 -29.67
N GLN A 74 -14.16 -9.43 -29.27
CA GLN A 74 -13.48 -10.51 -28.58
C GLN A 74 -13.60 -10.33 -27.05
N THR A 75 -13.66 -11.45 -26.34
CA THR A 75 -13.70 -11.50 -24.87
C THR A 75 -12.41 -12.06 -24.25
N GLU A 76 -11.54 -12.65 -25.04
CA GLU A 76 -10.23 -13.10 -24.62
C GLU A 76 -9.23 -12.99 -25.77
N GLY A 77 -8.03 -12.56 -25.43
CA GLY A 77 -6.93 -12.47 -26.37
C GLY A 77 -5.59 -12.72 -25.69
N THR A 78 -4.62 -13.16 -26.47
CA THR A 78 -3.29 -13.52 -26.00
C THR A 78 -2.22 -12.84 -26.82
N TRP A 79 -1.23 -12.30 -26.14
CA TRP A 79 0.03 -11.84 -26.73
C TRP A 79 1.15 -12.76 -26.28
N THR A 80 2.01 -13.19 -27.20
CA THR A 80 3.17 -14.05 -26.89
C THR A 80 4.42 -13.43 -27.50
N SER A 81 5.46 -13.21 -26.67
CA SER A 81 6.73 -12.67 -27.14
C SER A 81 7.50 -13.66 -28.01
N GLU A 82 8.44 -13.16 -28.79
CA GLU A 82 9.56 -13.99 -29.27
C GLU A 82 10.38 -14.50 -28.08
N GLU A 83 11.24 -15.47 -28.29
CA GLU A 83 12.24 -15.89 -27.31
C GLU A 83 13.26 -14.78 -27.11
N MET A 84 13.59 -14.46 -25.87
CA MET A 84 14.53 -13.39 -25.52
C MET A 84 15.74 -13.94 -24.80
N ASP A 85 16.92 -13.67 -25.33
CA ASP A 85 18.16 -13.85 -24.58
C ASP A 85 18.28 -12.77 -23.50
N VAL A 86 18.66 -13.20 -22.30
CA VAL A 86 18.80 -12.36 -21.11
C VAL A 86 20.05 -12.75 -20.33
N PRO A 87 20.58 -11.92 -19.43
CA PRO A 87 21.61 -12.35 -18.50
C PRO A 87 21.14 -13.56 -17.69
N ALA A 88 22.04 -14.49 -17.42
CA ALA A 88 21.71 -15.68 -16.64
C ALA A 88 21.12 -15.29 -15.28
N PHE A 89 19.95 -15.81 -14.93
CA PHE A 89 19.22 -15.45 -13.72
C PHE A 89 18.65 -16.67 -12.99
N GLU A 90 18.47 -16.54 -11.68
CA GLU A 90 17.77 -17.50 -10.82
C GLU A 90 16.38 -17.01 -10.44
N TYR A 91 16.21 -15.67 -10.28
CA TYR A 91 14.99 -15.03 -9.78
C TYR A 91 14.52 -13.94 -10.75
N MET A 92 13.22 -13.89 -10.95
CA MET A 92 12.56 -12.85 -11.74
C MET A 92 11.29 -12.37 -11.03
N VAL A 93 11.05 -11.06 -11.04
CA VAL A 93 9.79 -10.44 -10.60
C VAL A 93 9.23 -9.65 -11.77
N ALA A 94 7.99 -9.94 -12.15
CA ALA A 94 7.28 -9.18 -13.18
C ALA A 94 6.51 -8.01 -12.56
N SER A 95 6.21 -7.01 -13.39
CA SER A 95 5.34 -5.88 -13.06
C SER A 95 4.56 -5.46 -14.29
N TRP A 96 3.43 -4.81 -14.10
CA TRP A 96 2.60 -4.35 -15.21
C TRP A 96 1.80 -3.10 -14.85
N SER A 97 1.40 -2.34 -15.88
CA SER A 97 0.50 -1.21 -15.78
C SER A 97 -0.69 -1.45 -16.71
N ALA A 98 -1.89 -1.51 -16.14
CA ALA A 98 -3.10 -1.80 -16.91
C ALA A 98 -4.31 -1.04 -16.37
N ASP A 99 -5.19 -0.62 -17.29
CA ASP A 99 -6.55 -0.24 -17.00
C ASP A 99 -7.43 -1.47 -17.16
N THR A 100 -8.08 -1.90 -16.09
CA THR A 100 -8.95 -3.07 -16.06
C THR A 100 -10.33 -2.66 -15.55
N PRO A 101 -11.24 -2.14 -16.43
CA PRO A 101 -12.62 -1.86 -16.07
C PRO A 101 -13.30 -3.05 -15.39
N GLU A 102 -14.39 -2.81 -14.66
CA GLU A 102 -15.16 -3.89 -14.04
C GLU A 102 -15.56 -4.95 -15.06
N GLY A 103 -15.46 -6.22 -14.69
CA GLY A 103 -15.66 -7.35 -15.60
C GLY A 103 -14.44 -7.71 -16.46
N THR A 104 -13.30 -7.01 -16.30
CA THR A 104 -12.07 -7.32 -17.06
C THR A 104 -10.89 -7.67 -16.14
N TRP A 105 -9.91 -8.37 -16.71
CA TRP A 105 -8.63 -8.64 -16.04
C TRP A 105 -7.52 -8.88 -17.06
N VAL A 106 -6.28 -8.78 -16.57
CA VAL A 106 -5.06 -9.17 -17.28
C VAL A 106 -4.33 -10.26 -16.50
N GLU A 107 -3.57 -11.13 -17.19
CA GLU A 107 -2.74 -12.15 -16.59
C GLU A 107 -1.36 -12.15 -17.26
N ILE A 108 -0.31 -12.05 -16.47
CA ILE A 108 1.07 -12.06 -16.93
C ILE A 108 1.67 -13.42 -16.63
N LYS A 109 2.22 -14.05 -17.69
CA LYS A 109 2.89 -15.35 -17.62
C LYS A 109 4.29 -15.26 -18.23
N ALA A 110 5.17 -16.11 -17.76
CA ALA A 110 6.48 -16.32 -18.35
C ALA A 110 6.85 -17.80 -18.34
N ARG A 111 7.81 -18.15 -19.22
CA ARG A 111 8.55 -19.41 -19.15
C ARG A 111 10.03 -19.13 -19.33
N ALA A 112 10.86 -20.00 -18.81
CA ALA A 112 12.30 -19.89 -18.84
C ALA A 112 12.93 -21.15 -19.46
N TYR A 113 13.97 -20.95 -20.26
CA TYR A 113 14.77 -22.05 -20.79
C TYR A 113 15.92 -22.31 -19.85
N VAL A 114 15.98 -23.50 -19.28
CA VAL A 114 17.01 -23.89 -18.32
C VAL A 114 18.13 -24.62 -19.06
N ASP A 115 19.25 -23.93 -19.23
CA ASP A 115 20.35 -24.36 -20.09
C ASP A 115 20.89 -25.75 -19.71
N MET A 116 20.96 -26.04 -18.41
CA MET A 116 21.44 -27.33 -17.90
C MET A 116 20.59 -28.52 -18.38
N TYR A 117 19.31 -28.32 -18.60
CA TYR A 117 18.36 -29.37 -18.99
C TYR A 117 17.97 -29.30 -20.46
N ASP A 118 18.50 -28.34 -21.21
CA ASP A 118 18.16 -28.08 -22.62
C ASP A 118 16.63 -28.07 -22.85
N SER A 119 15.89 -27.38 -21.95
CA SER A 119 14.43 -27.47 -21.90
C SER A 119 13.78 -26.22 -21.37
N TRP A 120 12.60 -25.90 -21.94
CA TRP A 120 11.71 -24.87 -21.42
C TRP A 120 10.93 -25.36 -20.20
N SER A 121 10.73 -24.49 -19.22
CA SER A 121 9.69 -24.67 -18.21
C SER A 121 8.29 -24.59 -18.85
N GLY A 122 7.25 -25.04 -18.16
CA GLY A 122 5.89 -24.65 -18.48
C GLY A 122 5.65 -23.15 -18.32
N TRP A 123 4.49 -22.68 -18.78
CA TRP A 123 4.02 -21.32 -18.55
C TRP A 123 3.61 -21.13 -17.09
N LEU A 124 4.25 -20.21 -16.39
CA LEU A 124 4.01 -19.89 -15.00
C LEU A 124 3.41 -18.49 -14.89
N SER A 125 2.38 -18.35 -14.07
CA SER A 125 1.58 -17.14 -13.93
C SER A 125 1.83 -16.47 -12.59
N TRP A 126 1.84 -15.13 -12.58
CA TRP A 126 1.73 -14.34 -11.35
C TRP A 126 0.29 -14.21 -10.83
N GLY A 127 -0.69 -14.64 -11.61
CA GLY A 127 -2.12 -14.57 -11.29
C GLY A 127 -2.85 -13.52 -12.12
N LYS A 128 -4.17 -13.55 -12.01
CA LYS A 128 -5.05 -12.58 -12.67
C LYS A 128 -5.10 -11.29 -11.88
N TRP A 129 -5.03 -10.16 -12.59
CA TRP A 129 -5.04 -8.84 -12.01
C TRP A 129 -6.23 -8.00 -12.49
N SER A 130 -6.96 -7.45 -11.54
CA SER A 130 -7.85 -6.30 -11.63
C SER A 130 -8.18 -5.86 -10.20
N PRO A 131 -8.38 -4.57 -9.88
CA PRO A 131 -8.86 -4.15 -8.57
C PRO A 131 -10.30 -4.59 -8.29
N PHE A 132 -11.05 -5.02 -9.31
CA PHE A 132 -12.47 -5.37 -9.21
C PHE A 132 -12.77 -6.88 -9.15
N ILE A 133 -11.76 -7.74 -9.20
CA ILE A 133 -11.93 -9.19 -9.12
C ILE A 133 -11.43 -9.75 -7.79
N LYS A 134 -11.76 -10.99 -7.50
CA LYS A 134 -11.10 -11.78 -6.48
C LYS A 134 -9.73 -12.25 -7.01
N ARG A 135 -8.76 -11.32 -7.05
CA ARG A 135 -7.40 -11.57 -7.52
C ARG A 135 -6.61 -12.44 -6.56
N GLY A 136 -5.62 -13.15 -7.08
CA GLY A 136 -4.75 -13.97 -6.24
C GLY A 136 -3.57 -14.51 -7.02
N SER A 137 -2.41 -14.58 -6.36
CA SER A 137 -1.21 -15.22 -6.90
C SER A 137 -1.48 -16.67 -7.30
N ALA A 138 -0.92 -17.09 -8.42
CA ALA A 138 -1.20 -18.43 -8.96
C ALA A 138 -0.47 -19.55 -8.19
N ASN A 139 0.71 -19.24 -7.59
CA ASN A 139 1.53 -20.20 -6.84
C ASN A 139 1.80 -21.49 -7.62
N THR A 140 2.19 -21.35 -8.88
CA THR A 140 2.40 -22.48 -9.79
C THR A 140 3.80 -23.06 -9.59
N THR A 141 3.88 -24.37 -9.51
CA THR A 141 5.15 -25.10 -9.39
C THR A 141 5.25 -26.17 -10.46
N GLU A 142 6.35 -26.17 -11.20
CA GLU A 142 6.70 -27.17 -12.19
C GLU A 142 8.12 -27.71 -11.95
N ASP A 143 8.58 -28.67 -12.77
CA ASP A 143 9.86 -29.33 -12.55
C ASP A 143 11.05 -28.37 -12.64
N LEU A 144 11.06 -27.44 -13.60
CA LEU A 144 12.18 -26.55 -13.90
C LEU A 144 12.07 -25.16 -13.25
N ALA A 145 10.86 -24.71 -12.93
CA ALA A 145 10.64 -23.39 -12.36
C ALA A 145 9.37 -23.36 -11.49
N LYS A 146 9.24 -22.32 -10.67
CA LYS A 146 8.03 -22.02 -9.90
C LYS A 146 7.79 -20.51 -9.82
N VAL A 147 6.53 -20.12 -9.67
CA VAL A 147 6.15 -18.81 -9.11
C VAL A 147 5.58 -19.04 -7.71
N ASP A 148 6.15 -18.38 -6.73
CA ASP A 148 5.72 -18.43 -5.33
C ASP A 148 5.36 -17.00 -4.91
N THR A 149 4.06 -16.72 -4.87
CA THR A 149 3.46 -15.40 -4.68
C THR A 149 3.88 -14.40 -5.77
N ASP A 150 5.07 -13.83 -5.68
CA ASP A 150 5.58 -12.73 -6.48
C ASP A 150 6.90 -13.04 -7.21
N ILE A 151 7.58 -14.13 -6.84
CA ILE A 151 8.90 -14.46 -7.38
C ILE A 151 8.84 -15.69 -8.27
N PHE A 152 9.21 -15.53 -9.55
CA PHE A 152 9.57 -16.62 -10.43
C PHE A 152 10.98 -17.09 -10.08
N THR A 153 11.13 -18.38 -9.82
CA THR A 153 12.42 -19.00 -9.41
C THR A 153 12.74 -20.17 -10.30
N ILE A 154 13.96 -20.21 -10.84
CA ILE A 154 14.52 -21.40 -11.49
C ILE A 154 14.74 -22.45 -10.41
N ARG A 155 14.25 -23.67 -10.63
CA ARG A 155 14.36 -24.77 -9.68
C ARG A 155 15.53 -25.68 -10.06
N GLY A 156 16.25 -26.10 -9.04
CA GLY A 156 17.32 -27.05 -9.17
C GLY A 156 18.03 -27.26 -7.84
N SER A 157 18.77 -28.36 -7.72
CA SER A 157 19.51 -28.70 -6.50
C SER A 157 20.94 -28.15 -6.48
N SER A 158 21.38 -27.56 -7.58
CA SER A 158 22.82 -27.25 -7.83
C SER A 158 23.05 -25.82 -8.35
N GLY A 159 22.08 -24.90 -8.16
CA GLY A 159 22.24 -23.52 -8.60
C GLY A 159 22.08 -23.38 -10.12
N GLU A 160 20.96 -23.84 -10.63
CA GLU A 160 20.59 -23.67 -12.02
C GLU A 160 20.13 -22.24 -12.30
N SER A 161 20.44 -21.76 -13.48
CA SER A 161 20.00 -20.47 -14.00
C SER A 161 19.38 -20.62 -15.40
N SER A 162 18.72 -19.59 -15.86
CA SER A 162 18.20 -19.48 -17.23
C SER A 162 18.79 -18.25 -17.90
N SER A 163 19.14 -18.38 -19.17
CA SER A 163 19.63 -17.28 -20.02
C SER A 163 18.63 -16.88 -21.10
N ARG A 164 17.43 -17.48 -21.11
CA ARG A 164 16.40 -17.21 -22.12
C ARG A 164 15.01 -17.28 -21.53
N ILE A 165 14.16 -16.30 -21.90
CA ILE A 165 12.78 -16.22 -21.43
C ILE A 165 11.82 -15.99 -22.58
N GLN A 166 10.54 -16.24 -22.30
CA GLN A 166 9.44 -15.86 -23.15
C GLN A 166 8.26 -15.43 -22.28
N PHE A 167 7.56 -14.37 -22.68
CA PHE A 167 6.35 -13.89 -22.01
C PHE A 167 5.09 -14.26 -22.76
N GLN A 168 4.00 -14.42 -22.01
CA GLN A 168 2.65 -14.52 -22.53
C GLN A 168 1.70 -13.68 -21.66
N PHE A 169 0.91 -12.80 -22.30
CA PHE A 169 -0.06 -11.95 -21.62
C PHE A 169 -1.46 -12.31 -22.11
N VAL A 170 -2.38 -12.45 -21.17
CA VAL A 170 -3.81 -12.73 -21.48
C VAL A 170 -4.63 -11.53 -21.03
N LEU A 171 -5.50 -11.04 -21.91
CA LEU A 171 -6.51 -10.04 -21.66
C LEU A 171 -7.88 -10.69 -21.71
N HIS A 172 -8.76 -10.36 -20.77
CA HIS A 172 -10.10 -10.94 -20.69
C HIS A 172 -11.15 -9.88 -20.36
N SER A 173 -12.35 -10.08 -20.91
CA SER A 173 -13.54 -9.31 -20.58
C SER A 173 -14.77 -10.22 -20.53
N ASP A 174 -15.66 -9.97 -19.58
CA ASP A 174 -16.98 -10.61 -19.51
C ASP A 174 -17.95 -10.04 -20.55
N ASP A 175 -17.68 -8.82 -21.06
CA ASP A 175 -18.49 -8.11 -22.07
C ASP A 175 -17.62 -7.72 -23.29
N PRO A 176 -17.95 -8.18 -24.51
CA PRO A 176 -17.17 -7.83 -25.70
C PRO A 176 -17.18 -6.33 -26.08
N ALA A 177 -18.01 -5.52 -25.43
CA ALA A 177 -18.01 -4.06 -25.59
C ALA A 177 -17.02 -3.36 -24.66
N VAL A 178 -16.46 -4.06 -23.66
CA VAL A 178 -15.51 -3.52 -22.68
C VAL A 178 -14.17 -4.21 -22.86
N THR A 179 -13.08 -3.45 -22.86
CA THR A 179 -11.73 -4.01 -23.04
C THR A 179 -10.79 -3.51 -21.97
N PRO A 180 -9.96 -4.38 -21.36
CA PRO A 180 -8.81 -3.93 -20.60
C PRO A 180 -7.75 -3.33 -21.52
N THR A 181 -6.92 -2.46 -20.98
CA THR A 181 -5.79 -1.84 -21.69
C THR A 181 -4.51 -2.16 -20.95
N LEU A 182 -3.63 -2.98 -21.54
CA LEU A 182 -2.31 -3.31 -20.97
C LEU A 182 -1.25 -2.41 -21.63
N ARG A 183 -0.63 -1.51 -20.84
CA ARG A 183 0.27 -0.46 -21.33
C ARG A 183 1.73 -0.81 -21.18
N ASP A 184 2.08 -1.51 -20.11
CA ASP A 184 3.47 -1.75 -19.72
C ASP A 184 3.56 -3.12 -19.05
N VAL A 185 4.54 -3.91 -19.44
CA VAL A 185 4.98 -5.09 -18.70
C VAL A 185 6.50 -5.04 -18.60
N SER A 186 7.00 -5.25 -17.41
CA SER A 186 8.42 -5.30 -17.14
C SER A 186 8.78 -6.51 -16.28
N ALA A 187 10.05 -6.87 -16.28
CA ALA A 187 10.59 -7.87 -15.38
C ALA A 187 11.99 -7.47 -14.93
N THR A 188 12.28 -7.73 -13.67
CA THR A 188 13.61 -7.57 -13.09
C THR A 188 14.22 -8.93 -12.75
N LEU A 189 15.52 -9.10 -13.03
CA LEU A 189 16.23 -10.35 -12.92
C LEU A 189 17.28 -10.27 -11.80
N LYS A 190 17.52 -11.39 -11.11
CA LYS A 190 18.57 -11.51 -10.08
C LYS A 190 19.28 -12.85 -10.20
N ASN A 191 20.61 -12.83 -10.04
CA ASN A 191 21.42 -14.03 -9.93
C ASN A 191 22.29 -13.91 -8.68
N THR A 192 22.25 -14.91 -7.82
CA THR A 192 23.01 -14.96 -6.56
C THR A 192 24.17 -15.95 -6.62
N LEU A 193 24.34 -16.64 -7.75
CA LEU A 193 25.45 -17.56 -7.96
C LEU A 193 26.79 -16.80 -8.02
N GLU A 194 27.83 -17.40 -7.48
CA GLU A 194 29.15 -16.79 -7.40
C GLU A 194 29.69 -16.39 -8.79
N GLY A 195 30.04 -15.10 -8.94
CA GLY A 195 30.54 -14.55 -10.19
C GLY A 195 29.50 -14.30 -11.28
N GLN A 196 28.21 -14.48 -10.99
CA GLN A 196 27.10 -14.30 -11.95
C GLN A 196 26.16 -13.13 -11.61
N ALA A 197 26.57 -12.19 -10.76
CA ALA A 197 25.77 -11.02 -10.46
C ALA A 197 25.44 -10.22 -11.73
N ILE A 198 24.16 -9.89 -11.93
CA ILE A 198 23.70 -9.12 -13.08
C ILE A 198 23.84 -7.63 -12.75
N PRO A 199 24.42 -6.80 -13.66
CA PRO A 199 24.45 -5.35 -13.46
C PRO A 199 23.06 -4.76 -13.25
N VAL A 200 22.95 -3.79 -12.34
CA VAL A 200 21.69 -3.08 -12.08
C VAL A 200 21.40 -2.14 -13.26
N TYR A 201 20.16 -2.12 -13.71
CA TYR A 201 19.67 -1.15 -14.67
C TYR A 201 19.43 0.22 -14.03
N TYR A 202 19.93 1.27 -14.65
CA TYR A 202 19.74 2.65 -14.21
C TYR A 202 19.06 3.45 -15.31
N PRO A 203 17.76 3.83 -15.17
CA PRO A 203 17.07 4.63 -16.19
C PRO A 203 17.67 6.02 -16.36
N ASN A 204 18.37 6.53 -15.36
CA ASN A 204 18.98 7.87 -15.34
C ASN A 204 20.52 7.78 -15.26
N ALA A 205 21.12 6.76 -15.87
CA ALA A 205 22.57 6.55 -15.84
C ALA A 205 23.33 7.80 -16.33
N GLY A 206 24.35 8.20 -15.56
CA GLY A 206 25.19 9.35 -15.89
C GLY A 206 24.63 10.72 -15.50
N MET A 207 23.48 10.76 -14.79
CA MET A 207 23.01 12.02 -14.21
C MET A 207 23.94 12.49 -13.08
N GLU A 208 24.10 13.80 -12.95
CA GLU A 208 24.79 14.41 -11.82
C GLU A 208 23.86 14.42 -10.58
N LEU A 209 24.30 13.81 -9.48
CA LEU A 209 23.51 13.71 -8.27
C LEU A 209 23.73 14.93 -7.37
N PRO A 210 22.67 15.59 -6.86
CA PRO A 210 22.80 16.60 -5.81
C PRO A 210 23.41 16.01 -4.54
N GLU A 211 24.10 16.84 -3.74
CA GLU A 211 24.61 16.41 -2.41
C GLU A 211 23.50 16.05 -1.42
N LYS A 212 22.33 16.65 -1.61
CA LYS A 212 21.16 16.45 -0.77
C LYS A 212 19.87 16.51 -1.56
N VAL A 213 18.98 15.59 -1.30
CA VAL A 213 17.59 15.59 -1.77
C VAL A 213 16.68 15.34 -0.56
N LEU A 214 15.57 16.06 -0.48
CA LEU A 214 14.50 15.82 0.48
C LEU A 214 13.17 16.17 -0.17
N LEU A 215 12.30 15.18 -0.31
CA LEU A 215 10.97 15.32 -0.90
C LEU A 215 9.94 15.59 0.21
N ASP A 216 8.88 16.32 -0.14
CA ASP A 216 7.74 16.60 0.75
C ASP A 216 6.65 15.51 0.62
N THR A 217 7.07 14.27 0.68
CA THR A 217 6.19 13.10 0.57
C THR A 217 5.39 12.92 1.87
N PRO A 218 4.05 12.79 1.81
CA PRO A 218 3.24 12.62 3.00
C PRO A 218 3.61 11.34 3.76
N ALA A 219 3.54 11.38 5.10
CA ALA A 219 3.86 10.24 5.95
C ALA A 219 2.59 9.71 6.63
N TYR A 220 2.37 8.41 6.56
CA TYR A 220 1.23 7.73 7.19
C TYR A 220 1.70 6.63 8.12
N SER A 221 1.10 6.57 9.31
CA SER A 221 1.29 5.46 10.25
C SER A 221 0.32 4.33 9.93
N GLN A 222 0.83 3.17 9.53
CA GLN A 222 -0.01 1.97 9.41
C GLN A 222 -0.61 1.55 10.76
N MET A 223 0.05 1.89 11.86
CA MET A 223 -0.37 1.52 13.22
C MET A 223 -1.59 2.31 13.72
N ARG A 224 -1.99 3.36 13.01
CA ARG A 224 -3.17 4.18 13.29
C ARG A 224 -4.33 3.90 12.32
N ARG A 225 -4.17 2.96 11.42
CA ARG A 225 -5.17 2.57 10.43
C ARG A 225 -6.14 1.51 11.00
N ASP A 226 -7.04 1.01 10.19
CA ASP A 226 -7.98 -0.05 10.60
C ASP A 226 -7.24 -1.16 11.34
N SER A 227 -7.60 -1.38 12.61
CA SER A 227 -6.89 -2.31 13.49
C SER A 227 -6.91 -3.76 12.99
N ALA A 228 -7.81 -4.10 12.08
CA ALA A 228 -7.88 -5.42 11.49
C ALA A 228 -6.73 -5.69 10.50
N ILE A 229 -6.23 -4.63 9.85
CA ILE A 229 -5.21 -4.72 8.80
C ILE A 229 -3.97 -3.88 9.10
N GLY A 230 -4.04 -2.88 9.96
CA GLY A 230 -2.98 -1.90 10.20
C GLY A 230 -1.60 -2.51 10.48
N SER A 231 -1.53 -3.63 11.20
CA SER A 231 -0.24 -4.29 11.49
C SER A 231 0.44 -4.97 10.28
N VAL A 232 -0.23 -5.08 9.12
CA VAL A 232 0.23 -5.86 7.95
C VAL A 232 0.16 -5.11 6.62
N ILE A 233 -0.13 -3.79 6.64
CA ILE A 233 -0.31 -2.96 5.42
C ILE A 233 0.88 -2.02 5.14
N CYS A 234 2.11 -2.41 5.46
CA CYS A 234 3.28 -1.58 5.19
C CYS A 234 3.48 -1.31 3.69
N SER A 235 3.29 -2.31 2.83
CA SER A 235 3.43 -2.19 1.38
C SER A 235 2.41 -1.19 0.81
N PRO A 236 1.08 -1.38 1.00
CA PRO A 236 0.09 -0.41 0.52
C PRO A 236 0.24 0.98 1.16
N THR A 237 0.65 1.07 2.43
CA THR A 237 0.89 2.37 3.06
C THR A 237 2.05 3.12 2.38
N SER A 238 3.14 2.42 2.04
CA SER A 238 4.24 3.01 1.29
C SER A 238 3.81 3.45 -0.13
N LEU A 239 3.02 2.62 -0.82
CA LEU A 239 2.47 3.01 -2.13
C LEU A 239 1.50 4.21 -2.01
N THR A 240 0.68 4.28 -0.96
CA THR A 240 -0.19 5.45 -0.70
C THR A 240 0.61 6.73 -0.57
N MET A 241 1.73 6.70 0.19
CA MET A 241 2.64 7.84 0.30
C MET A 241 3.17 8.27 -1.08
N MET A 242 3.61 7.31 -1.90
CA MET A 242 4.12 7.56 -3.23
C MET A 242 3.05 8.15 -4.18
N LEU A 243 1.85 7.62 -4.20
CA LEU A 243 0.77 8.10 -5.07
C LEU A 243 0.27 9.48 -4.68
N ASN A 244 0.03 9.73 -3.39
CA ASN A 244 -0.38 11.04 -2.90
C ASN A 244 0.74 12.10 -3.02
N ASP A 245 2.01 11.69 -3.05
CA ASP A 245 3.16 12.54 -3.38
C ASP A 245 3.14 12.98 -4.87
N ARG A 246 2.74 12.07 -5.78
CA ARG A 246 2.61 12.35 -7.22
C ARG A 246 1.43 13.27 -7.55
N ASP A 247 0.31 13.00 -6.89
CA ASP A 247 -0.94 13.74 -7.06
C ASP A 247 -1.72 13.77 -5.74
N SER A 248 -1.62 14.89 -5.04
CA SER A 248 -2.34 15.09 -3.77
C SER A 248 -3.87 15.10 -3.93
N SER A 249 -4.39 15.27 -5.14
CA SER A 249 -5.83 15.22 -5.39
C SER A 249 -6.40 13.82 -5.36
N LEU A 250 -5.56 12.78 -5.44
CA LEU A 250 -5.97 11.39 -5.23
C LEU A 250 -6.43 11.16 -3.78
N ASP A 251 -5.80 11.83 -2.82
CA ASP A 251 -6.17 11.78 -1.39
C ASP A 251 -6.51 10.36 -0.91
N LEU A 252 -5.70 9.38 -1.32
CA LEU A 252 -5.94 7.97 -1.05
C LEU A 252 -5.65 7.65 0.42
N PHE A 253 -6.48 6.79 0.99
CA PHE A 253 -6.20 6.17 2.29
C PHE A 253 -5.39 4.87 2.12
N PRO A 254 -4.50 4.53 3.06
CA PRO A 254 -3.81 3.24 3.06
C PRO A 254 -4.75 2.03 2.97
N GLU A 255 -5.97 2.11 3.54
CA GLU A 255 -6.99 1.07 3.43
C GLU A 255 -7.52 0.90 2.00
N GLU A 256 -7.69 2.00 1.25
CA GLU A 256 -8.13 1.93 -0.15
C GLU A 256 -7.11 1.21 -1.01
N VAL A 257 -5.83 1.55 -0.84
CA VAL A 257 -4.72 0.90 -1.54
C VAL A 257 -4.61 -0.56 -1.10
N ALA A 258 -4.61 -0.83 0.22
CA ALA A 258 -4.50 -2.17 0.77
C ALA A 258 -5.58 -3.13 0.25
N LEU A 259 -6.83 -2.72 0.30
CA LEU A 259 -7.93 -3.60 -0.07
C LEU A 259 -8.01 -3.86 -1.57
N ARG A 260 -7.52 -2.93 -2.40
CA ARG A 260 -7.49 -3.06 -3.87
C ARG A 260 -6.29 -3.86 -4.40
N GLU A 261 -5.29 -4.12 -3.58
CA GLU A 261 -4.16 -5.00 -3.91
C GLU A 261 -4.17 -6.34 -3.15
N PHE A 262 -5.08 -6.53 -2.20
CA PHE A 262 -5.14 -7.73 -1.37
C PHE A 262 -5.11 -9.01 -2.21
N ASP A 263 -4.11 -9.85 -1.96
CA ASP A 263 -3.97 -11.15 -2.60
C ASP A 263 -4.77 -12.21 -1.83
N PHE A 264 -5.84 -12.70 -2.45
CA PHE A 264 -6.76 -13.66 -1.84
C PHE A 264 -6.17 -15.06 -1.66
N ASN A 265 -5.12 -15.42 -2.40
CA ASN A 265 -4.47 -16.71 -2.28
C ASN A 265 -3.32 -16.65 -1.26
N TYR A 266 -2.52 -15.62 -1.31
CA TYR A 266 -1.48 -15.33 -0.31
C TYR A 266 -2.09 -14.91 1.04
N GLN A 267 -3.32 -14.38 1.05
CA GLN A 267 -4.03 -13.84 2.22
C GLN A 267 -3.28 -12.67 2.87
N GLY A 268 -2.75 -11.75 2.07
CA GLY A 268 -1.92 -10.65 2.55
C GLY A 268 -1.81 -9.49 1.57
N PHE A 269 -1.04 -8.48 1.95
CA PHE A 269 -0.85 -7.19 1.27
C PHE A 269 0.61 -6.99 0.81
N GLY A 270 1.42 -8.04 0.77
CA GLY A 270 2.86 -7.96 0.46
C GLY A 270 3.23 -8.54 -0.90
N ASN A 271 2.28 -8.79 -1.80
CA ASN A 271 2.54 -9.20 -3.17
C ASN A 271 3.07 -8.01 -3.98
N TRP A 272 4.38 -7.98 -4.25
CA TRP A 272 5.05 -6.84 -4.88
C TRP A 272 4.48 -6.48 -6.26
N PRO A 273 4.27 -7.42 -7.20
CA PRO A 273 3.60 -7.15 -8.47
C PRO A 273 2.20 -6.54 -8.32
N PHE A 274 1.39 -7.04 -7.39
CA PHE A 274 0.03 -6.52 -7.19
C PHE A 274 0.04 -5.12 -6.61
N THR A 275 0.94 -4.83 -5.66
CA THR A 275 1.10 -3.48 -5.11
C THR A 275 1.48 -2.50 -6.21
N THR A 276 2.51 -2.81 -7.02
CA THR A 276 2.91 -1.90 -8.09
C THR A 276 1.85 -1.81 -9.19
N ALA A 277 1.19 -2.90 -9.58
CA ALA A 277 0.12 -2.89 -10.59
C ALA A 277 -1.05 -1.98 -10.20
N LEU A 278 -1.31 -1.78 -8.90
CA LEU A 278 -2.32 -0.83 -8.47
C LEU A 278 -1.95 0.62 -8.85
N ALA A 279 -0.67 1.01 -8.80
CA ALA A 279 -0.26 2.31 -9.35
C ALA A 279 -0.59 2.40 -10.86
N GLY A 280 -0.42 1.30 -11.60
CA GLY A 280 -0.84 1.19 -13.00
C GLY A 280 -2.33 1.47 -13.20
N THR A 281 -3.17 1.02 -12.29
CA THR A 281 -4.64 1.27 -12.34
C THR A 281 -4.98 2.75 -12.21
N TYR A 282 -4.15 3.56 -11.52
CA TYR A 282 -4.28 5.03 -11.46
C TYR A 282 -3.58 5.74 -12.63
N GLY A 283 -3.16 5.00 -13.65
CA GLY A 283 -2.58 5.55 -14.88
C GLY A 283 -1.05 5.70 -14.87
N TYR A 284 -0.39 5.41 -13.78
CA TYR A 284 1.07 5.50 -13.68
C TYR A 284 1.76 4.31 -14.36
N SER A 285 2.93 4.53 -14.93
CA SER A 285 3.89 3.46 -15.19
C SER A 285 4.58 3.07 -13.89
N ASN A 286 4.77 1.78 -13.68
CA ASN A 286 5.35 1.28 -12.43
C ASN A 286 6.13 -0.01 -12.65
N TYR A 287 7.07 -0.31 -11.75
CA TYR A 287 7.75 -1.59 -11.74
C TYR A 287 8.40 -1.91 -10.39
N CYS A 288 8.54 -3.21 -10.11
CA CYS A 288 9.48 -3.73 -9.14
C CYS A 288 10.88 -3.78 -9.76
N HIS A 289 11.93 -3.49 -8.98
CA HIS A 289 13.30 -3.52 -9.46
C HIS A 289 14.24 -4.14 -8.43
N TYR A 290 14.98 -5.16 -8.83
CA TYR A 290 16.16 -5.61 -8.07
C TYR A 290 17.26 -4.56 -8.21
N SER A 291 17.56 -3.83 -7.15
CA SER A 291 18.24 -2.56 -7.23
C SER A 291 19.28 -2.36 -6.12
N ASP A 292 19.87 -1.17 -6.08
CA ASP A 292 20.82 -0.71 -5.09
C ASP A 292 20.58 0.75 -4.66
N LEU A 293 21.38 1.25 -3.73
CA LEU A 293 21.21 2.60 -3.20
C LEU A 293 21.53 3.70 -4.23
N ASP A 294 22.28 3.41 -5.28
CA ASP A 294 22.56 4.40 -6.34
C ASP A 294 21.35 4.60 -7.25
N PHE A 295 20.59 3.54 -7.53
CA PHE A 295 19.27 3.68 -8.17
C PHE A 295 18.33 4.53 -7.31
N VAL A 296 18.28 4.29 -6.00
CA VAL A 296 17.42 5.07 -5.08
C VAL A 296 17.82 6.54 -5.10
N ARG A 297 19.13 6.88 -5.09
CA ARG A 297 19.59 8.26 -5.20
C ARG A 297 19.16 8.92 -6.52
N GLN A 298 19.23 8.20 -7.64
CA GLN A 298 18.80 8.71 -8.95
C GLN A 298 17.30 9.00 -8.99
N GLU A 299 16.47 8.09 -8.49
CA GLU A 299 15.03 8.28 -8.41
C GLU A 299 14.66 9.50 -7.54
N LEU A 300 15.27 9.61 -6.36
CA LEU A 300 15.08 10.77 -5.46
C LEU A 300 15.54 12.08 -6.10
N ALA A 301 16.68 12.08 -6.81
CA ALA A 301 17.18 13.25 -7.53
C ALA A 301 16.26 13.68 -8.69
N CYS A 302 15.47 12.74 -9.24
CA CYS A 302 14.40 13.01 -10.19
C CYS A 302 13.07 13.42 -9.52
N GLY A 303 13.04 13.61 -8.20
CA GLY A 303 11.84 13.99 -7.46
C GLY A 303 10.87 12.82 -7.22
N ARG A 304 11.35 11.58 -7.23
CA ARG A 304 10.53 10.39 -7.06
C ARG A 304 10.90 9.62 -5.79
N SER A 305 9.96 9.52 -4.85
CA SER A 305 10.06 8.64 -3.69
C SER A 305 10.05 7.17 -4.12
N VAL A 306 10.73 6.30 -3.36
CA VAL A 306 10.94 4.88 -3.69
C VAL A 306 10.60 4.03 -2.47
N ALA A 307 9.82 2.95 -2.63
CA ALA A 307 9.60 2.03 -1.53
C ALA A 307 10.58 0.85 -1.58
N LEU A 308 11.16 0.49 -0.44
CA LEU A 308 12.11 -0.62 -0.30
C LEU A 308 11.55 -1.73 0.57
N SER A 309 11.70 -2.98 0.12
CA SER A 309 11.38 -4.17 0.92
C SER A 309 12.57 -4.57 1.78
N VAL A 310 12.50 -4.28 3.07
CA VAL A 310 13.59 -4.46 4.05
C VAL A 310 13.23 -5.45 5.15
N ARG A 311 14.25 -5.93 5.87
CA ARG A 311 14.10 -6.62 7.16
C ARG A 311 15.13 -6.07 8.12
N TYR A 312 14.75 -5.75 9.35
CA TYR A 312 15.66 -5.16 10.31
C TYR A 312 15.22 -5.37 11.77
N ALA A 313 16.17 -5.18 12.68
CA ALA A 313 15.91 -4.95 14.10
C ALA A 313 16.43 -3.56 14.49
N ASN A 314 15.69 -2.83 15.33
CA ASN A 314 16.11 -1.51 15.81
C ASN A 314 16.98 -1.57 17.07
N HIS A 315 17.44 -2.75 17.46
CA HIS A 315 18.29 -3.01 18.60
C HIS A 315 19.38 -4.03 18.27
N GLN A 316 20.51 -3.93 18.97
CA GLN A 316 21.61 -4.88 18.84
C GLN A 316 21.20 -6.27 19.34
N GLY A 317 21.59 -7.31 18.59
CA GLY A 317 21.28 -8.70 18.95
C GLY A 317 19.88 -9.16 18.57
N GLY A 318 19.17 -8.41 17.73
CA GLY A 318 17.93 -8.86 17.08
C GLY A 318 18.17 -10.02 16.11
N ASN A 319 17.08 -10.60 15.59
CA ASN A 319 17.17 -11.70 14.61
C ASN A 319 17.54 -11.20 13.21
N ASN A 320 17.32 -9.92 12.94
CA ASN A 320 17.57 -9.27 11.66
C ASN A 320 18.73 -8.26 11.76
N PRO A 321 19.29 -7.80 10.63
CA PRO A 321 20.32 -6.76 10.63
C PRO A 321 19.88 -5.51 11.40
N TYR A 322 20.84 -4.90 12.11
CA TYR A 322 20.57 -3.73 12.92
C TYR A 322 20.37 -2.47 12.07
N LEU A 323 19.25 -1.78 12.30
CA LEU A 323 18.95 -0.46 11.74
C LEU A 323 18.69 0.53 12.87
N GLU A 324 19.61 1.44 13.08
CA GLU A 324 19.44 2.52 14.05
C GLU A 324 18.25 3.39 13.68
N ASN A 325 17.43 3.76 14.67
CA ASN A 325 16.17 4.48 14.49
C ASN A 325 15.08 3.72 13.70
N GLY A 326 15.22 2.43 13.42
CA GLY A 326 14.16 1.64 12.80
C GLY A 326 12.83 1.76 13.55
N ALA A 327 11.71 1.89 12.84
CA ALA A 327 10.40 2.09 13.47
C ALA A 327 9.87 0.82 14.13
N ALA A 328 10.05 -0.35 13.49
CA ALA A 328 9.70 -1.64 14.05
C ALA A 328 10.80 -2.15 14.99
N ASN A 329 10.40 -2.92 16.03
CA ASN A 329 11.36 -3.51 16.96
C ASN A 329 12.24 -4.58 16.30
N ASP A 330 11.61 -5.56 15.64
CA ASP A 330 12.28 -6.61 14.84
C ASP A 330 11.27 -7.10 13.79
N THR A 331 11.62 -7.02 12.50
CA THR A 331 10.72 -7.36 11.40
C THR A 331 11.40 -8.23 10.34
N ASN A 332 10.74 -9.31 9.94
CA ASN A 332 11.21 -10.23 8.90
C ASN A 332 10.84 -9.80 7.47
N GLY A 333 10.04 -8.75 7.32
CA GLY A 333 9.64 -8.16 6.05
C GLY A 333 8.84 -6.89 6.31
N HIS A 334 9.26 -5.78 5.70
CA HIS A 334 8.66 -4.48 5.88
C HIS A 334 8.92 -3.60 4.65
N LEU A 335 7.94 -2.83 4.24
CA LEU A 335 8.09 -1.81 3.18
C LEU A 335 8.20 -0.44 3.84
N ILE A 336 9.23 0.32 3.43
CA ILE A 336 9.48 1.68 3.86
C ILE A 336 9.58 2.61 2.65
N CYS A 337 9.10 3.84 2.77
CA CYS A 337 9.16 4.83 1.69
C CYS A 337 10.38 5.74 1.89
N ILE A 338 11.35 5.69 0.98
CA ILE A 338 12.53 6.55 1.00
C ILE A 338 12.19 7.86 0.28
N VAL A 339 12.46 8.97 0.97
CA VAL A 339 12.03 10.31 0.53
C VAL A 339 13.17 11.33 0.42
N GLY A 340 14.41 10.90 0.69
CA GLY A 340 15.56 11.77 0.55
C GLY A 340 16.88 11.11 0.95
N TYR A 341 17.97 11.82 0.71
CA TYR A 341 19.31 11.46 1.14
C TYR A 341 20.19 12.69 1.38
N GLU A 342 21.19 12.55 2.24
CA GLU A 342 22.28 13.53 2.39
C GLU A 342 23.51 12.91 3.04
N THR A 343 24.67 13.57 2.92
CA THR A 343 25.87 13.23 3.65
C THR A 343 26.02 14.17 4.86
N ILE A 344 26.06 13.62 6.08
CA ILE A 344 26.21 14.35 7.34
C ILE A 344 27.55 13.94 7.96
N ASP A 345 28.46 14.87 8.18
CA ASP A 345 29.78 14.63 8.77
C ASP A 345 30.56 13.47 8.11
N GLY A 346 30.44 13.35 6.78
CA GLY A 346 31.10 12.32 5.97
C GLY A 346 30.45 10.93 6.05
N VAL A 347 29.25 10.82 6.58
CA VAL A 347 28.43 9.59 6.61
C VAL A 347 27.18 9.80 5.78
N ASP A 348 26.89 8.86 4.90
CA ASP A 348 25.70 8.88 4.05
C ASP A 348 24.47 8.40 4.79
N TYR A 349 23.36 9.11 4.62
CA TYR A 349 22.06 8.82 5.20
C TYR A 349 20.95 8.89 4.18
N PHE A 350 19.88 8.14 4.43
CA PHE A 350 18.60 8.22 3.74
C PHE A 350 17.49 8.64 4.70
N TYR A 351 16.61 9.52 4.22
CA TYR A 351 15.36 9.87 4.90
C TYR A 351 14.26 8.90 4.49
N SER A 352 13.58 8.34 5.46
CA SER A 352 12.50 7.38 5.27
C SER A 352 11.23 7.82 5.98
N ASN A 353 10.09 7.73 5.30
CA ASN A 353 8.79 7.66 5.94
C ASN A 353 8.51 6.18 6.23
N ASP A 354 8.67 5.78 7.50
CA ASP A 354 8.52 4.39 7.96
C ASP A 354 7.22 4.22 8.74
N ALA A 355 6.28 3.50 8.16
CA ALA A 355 4.91 3.38 8.63
C ALA A 355 4.73 2.57 9.94
N ALA A 356 5.76 1.84 10.42
CA ALA A 356 5.63 0.90 11.54
C ALA A 356 5.62 1.54 12.94
N THR A 357 5.40 2.84 13.05
CA THR A 357 5.29 3.55 14.34
C THR A 357 4.12 4.52 14.33
N SER A 358 3.81 5.17 15.46
CA SER A 358 2.75 6.17 15.59
C SER A 358 3.15 7.30 16.54
N PRO A 359 2.62 8.50 16.38
CA PRO A 359 1.73 8.98 15.31
C PRO A 359 2.48 9.18 13.98
N ASP A 360 1.79 9.70 12.94
CA ASP A 360 2.36 9.97 11.61
C ASP A 360 3.63 10.82 11.65
N SER A 361 3.67 11.82 12.54
CA SER A 361 4.86 12.65 12.77
C SER A 361 6.11 11.87 13.23
N LYS A 362 5.96 10.67 13.78
CA LYS A 362 7.09 9.78 14.12
C LYS A 362 7.47 8.84 12.97
N CYS A 363 6.58 8.67 11.99
CA CYS A 363 6.87 7.95 10.76
C CYS A 363 7.76 8.77 9.85
N ALA A 364 7.53 10.09 9.81
CA ALA A 364 8.14 11.02 8.88
C ALA A 364 9.65 11.19 9.11
N LEU A 365 10.37 11.25 7.99
CA LEU A 365 11.77 11.68 7.90
C LEU A 365 12.70 10.97 8.88
N ARG A 366 12.52 9.69 9.11
CA ARG A 366 13.44 8.88 9.90
C ARG A 366 14.77 8.78 9.17
N LEU A 367 15.85 9.03 9.90
CA LEU A 367 17.19 9.06 9.32
C LEU A 367 17.87 7.70 9.49
N TYR A 368 18.20 7.05 8.40
CA TYR A 368 18.83 5.73 8.33
C TYR A 368 20.22 5.83 7.69
N ARG A 369 21.24 5.28 8.36
CA ARG A 369 22.58 5.20 7.77
C ARG A 369 22.56 4.32 6.53
N ALA A 370 23.22 4.75 5.47
CA ALA A 370 23.23 4.05 4.18
C ALA A 370 23.79 2.62 4.29
N ASP A 371 24.87 2.42 5.05
CA ASP A 371 25.49 1.10 5.26
C ASP A 371 24.57 0.12 6.02
N GLN A 372 23.81 0.62 7.02
CA GLN A 372 22.85 -0.18 7.75
C GLN A 372 21.61 -0.48 6.90
N LEU A 373 21.10 0.52 6.17
CA LEU A 373 19.97 0.34 5.27
C LEU A 373 20.29 -0.69 4.17
N ASP A 374 21.50 -0.61 3.58
CA ASP A 374 21.96 -1.58 2.59
C ASP A 374 21.99 -3.00 3.14
N ALA A 375 22.50 -3.18 4.35
CA ALA A 375 22.53 -4.48 5.04
C ALA A 375 21.12 -5.02 5.37
N CYS A 376 20.15 -4.14 5.63
CA CYS A 376 18.75 -4.50 5.90
C CYS A 376 17.95 -4.79 4.63
N TRP A 377 18.42 -4.39 3.47
CA TRP A 377 17.74 -4.51 2.18
C TRP A 377 18.18 -5.75 1.38
N GLU A 378 18.05 -6.92 1.98
CA GLU A 378 18.48 -8.20 1.38
C GLU A 378 17.66 -8.60 0.14
N SER A 379 16.36 -8.28 0.12
CA SER A 379 15.49 -8.56 -1.04
C SER A 379 15.97 -7.85 -2.30
N ARG A 380 16.56 -6.67 -2.15
CA ARG A 380 16.92 -5.72 -3.22
C ARG A 380 15.72 -5.21 -4.01
N ILE A 381 14.49 -5.46 -3.58
CA ILE A 381 13.29 -4.99 -4.26
C ILE A 381 12.99 -3.54 -3.90
N ALA A 382 12.89 -2.71 -4.93
CA ALA A 382 12.38 -1.35 -4.91
C ALA A 382 11.09 -1.25 -5.72
N TYR A 383 10.16 -0.38 -5.31
CA TYR A 383 9.03 0.05 -6.14
C TYR A 383 9.36 1.38 -6.78
N ALA A 384 9.25 1.45 -8.10
CA ALA A 384 9.37 2.67 -8.88
C ALA A 384 8.02 3.02 -9.51
N VAL A 385 7.63 4.30 -9.42
CA VAL A 385 6.38 4.83 -9.99
C VAL A 385 6.69 6.10 -10.76
N SER A 386 6.15 6.24 -11.96
CA SER A 386 6.37 7.42 -12.83
C SER A 386 5.94 8.73 -12.15
N PRO A 387 6.46 9.88 -12.59
CA PRO A 387 6.15 11.17 -11.99
C PRO A 387 4.71 11.65 -12.27
N ALA A 388 4.09 11.14 -13.34
CA ALA A 388 2.74 11.50 -13.76
C ALA A 388 2.04 10.29 -14.42
N PRO A 389 0.71 10.27 -14.45
CA PRO A 389 -0.04 9.31 -15.25
C PRO A 389 0.26 9.44 -16.74
N GLU A 390 0.20 8.33 -17.47
CA GLU A 390 0.30 8.32 -18.92
C GLU A 390 -0.96 8.94 -19.55
N ALA A 391 -0.78 9.58 -20.71
CA ALA A 391 -1.91 10.19 -21.41
C ALA A 391 -2.97 9.14 -21.76
N GLY A 392 -4.23 9.40 -21.39
CA GLY A 392 -5.37 8.51 -21.65
C GLY A 392 -5.46 7.28 -20.74
N ALA A 393 -4.56 7.16 -19.74
CA ALA A 393 -4.56 6.06 -18.76
C ALA A 393 -5.29 6.43 -17.46
N GLY A 394 -5.52 5.43 -16.59
CA GLY A 394 -6.16 5.62 -15.29
C GLY A 394 -7.67 5.80 -15.33
N THR A 395 -8.30 5.56 -16.48
CA THR A 395 -9.75 5.78 -16.67
C THR A 395 -10.61 4.75 -15.95
N ALA A 396 -10.04 3.64 -15.52
CA ALA A 396 -10.68 2.56 -14.79
C ALA A 396 -10.30 2.51 -13.29
N ALA A 397 -9.69 3.58 -12.76
CA ALA A 397 -9.35 3.63 -11.35
C ALA A 397 -10.61 3.53 -10.46
N PRO A 398 -10.56 2.77 -9.35
CA PRO A 398 -11.69 2.66 -8.43
C PRO A 398 -12.12 4.02 -7.89
N GLN A 399 -13.40 4.31 -7.96
CA GLN A 399 -13.97 5.61 -7.61
C GLN A 399 -14.48 5.63 -6.15
N ARG A 400 -14.54 6.84 -5.57
CA ARG A 400 -15.34 7.12 -4.39
C ARG A 400 -16.76 7.50 -4.83
N ILE A 401 -17.76 6.83 -4.28
CA ILE A 401 -19.19 7.02 -4.62
C ILE A 401 -19.88 7.65 -3.43
N GLU A 402 -20.53 8.80 -3.64
CA GLU A 402 -21.39 9.40 -2.63
C GLU A 402 -22.53 8.45 -2.29
N ALA A 403 -22.73 8.25 -0.99
CA ALA A 403 -23.77 7.39 -0.44
C ALA A 403 -24.48 8.07 0.71
N LYS A 404 -25.63 7.51 1.13
CA LYS A 404 -26.38 7.92 2.31
C LYS A 404 -26.55 6.76 3.25
N LEU A 405 -26.51 7.06 4.54
CA LEU A 405 -26.85 6.09 5.58
C LEU A 405 -28.29 6.40 6.06
N GLU A 406 -29.23 5.52 5.76
CA GLU A 406 -30.59 5.62 6.23
C GLU A 406 -30.80 4.74 7.47
N PRO A 407 -31.38 5.29 8.57
CA PRO A 407 -31.63 4.49 9.76
C PRO A 407 -32.63 3.36 9.47
N THR A 408 -32.46 2.25 10.18
CA THR A 408 -33.40 1.14 10.18
C THR A 408 -34.31 1.19 11.41
N ASP A 409 -35.17 0.20 11.58
CA ASP A 409 -35.95 -0.02 12.80
C ASP A 409 -35.10 -0.44 14.02
N LYS A 410 -33.81 -0.77 13.79
CA LYS A 410 -32.86 -1.15 14.84
C LYS A 410 -32.00 0.05 15.24
N PRO A 411 -31.80 0.29 16.55
CA PRO A 411 -30.91 1.35 17.01
C PRO A 411 -29.50 1.19 16.41
N ASP A 412 -28.87 2.30 16.02
CA ASP A 412 -27.51 2.36 15.51
C ASP A 412 -27.23 1.51 14.24
N VAL A 413 -28.28 1.03 13.56
CA VAL A 413 -28.16 0.24 12.33
C VAL A 413 -28.71 1.02 11.14
N TYR A 414 -27.90 1.10 10.10
CA TYR A 414 -28.18 1.91 8.90
C TYR A 414 -28.10 1.05 7.65
N ARG A 415 -28.92 1.40 6.64
CA ARG A 415 -28.80 0.92 5.27
C ARG A 415 -27.88 1.86 4.50
N LEU A 416 -27.07 1.31 3.63
CA LEU A 416 -26.26 2.07 2.68
C LEU A 416 -27.07 2.27 1.40
N MET A 417 -27.27 3.52 1.00
CA MET A 417 -28.08 3.91 -0.15
C MET A 417 -27.24 4.70 -1.16
N VAL A 418 -27.37 4.37 -2.43
CA VAL A 418 -26.79 5.14 -3.55
C VAL A 418 -27.92 5.42 -4.54
N ASP A 419 -28.13 6.68 -4.90
CA ASP A 419 -29.18 7.14 -5.81
C ASP A 419 -30.61 6.64 -5.45
N GLY A 420 -30.85 6.40 -4.17
CA GLY A 420 -32.13 5.93 -3.64
C GLY A 420 -32.30 4.40 -3.65
N GLU A 421 -31.32 3.67 -4.13
CA GLU A 421 -31.29 2.20 -4.12
C GLU A 421 -30.41 1.69 -2.97
N GLU A 422 -30.85 0.61 -2.28
CA GLU A 422 -30.06 -0.03 -1.23
C GLU A 422 -28.89 -0.80 -1.85
N VAL A 423 -27.67 -0.48 -1.40
CA VAL A 423 -26.47 -1.23 -1.80
C VAL A 423 -26.43 -2.54 -1.02
N LEU A 424 -26.63 -3.63 -1.75
CA LEU A 424 -26.48 -4.98 -1.21
C LEU A 424 -24.99 -5.32 -1.17
N LEU A 425 -24.39 -5.15 -0.02
CA LEU A 425 -22.99 -5.49 0.19
C LEU A 425 -22.85 -7.02 0.21
N ASP A 426 -22.01 -7.56 -0.65
CA ASP A 426 -21.89 -9.01 -0.89
C ASP A 426 -21.63 -9.80 0.40
N LYS A 427 -22.04 -11.06 0.41
CA LYS A 427 -21.80 -12.06 1.47
C LYS A 427 -20.33 -12.21 1.87
N ALA A 428 -19.39 -11.74 1.04
CA ALA A 428 -17.97 -11.66 1.36
C ALA A 428 -17.70 -10.84 2.64
N PHE A 429 -18.45 -9.75 2.88
CA PHE A 429 -18.39 -8.99 4.12
C PHE A 429 -18.95 -9.76 5.34
N ALA A 430 -19.74 -10.78 5.11
CA ALA A 430 -20.36 -11.57 6.16
C ALA A 430 -19.44 -12.60 6.81
N ASN A 431 -18.32 -12.93 6.18
CA ASN A 431 -17.46 -14.02 6.67
C ASN A 431 -16.56 -13.51 7.79
N LYS A 432 -17.09 -13.50 9.01
CA LYS A 432 -16.51 -12.93 10.24
C LYS A 432 -15.16 -13.54 10.67
N THR A 433 -14.70 -14.59 10.03
CA THR A 433 -13.52 -15.34 10.46
C THR A 433 -12.22 -14.82 9.86
N LYS A 434 -12.29 -14.00 8.80
CA LYS A 434 -11.11 -13.37 8.20
C LYS A 434 -11.49 -11.96 7.70
N VAL A 435 -11.35 -10.98 8.55
CA VAL A 435 -11.58 -9.55 8.28
C VAL A 435 -10.84 -9.07 7.04
N LEU A 436 -9.70 -9.66 6.72
CA LEU A 436 -8.83 -9.31 5.59
C LEU A 436 -9.45 -9.58 4.21
N GLY A 437 -10.51 -10.37 4.10
CA GLY A 437 -11.07 -10.80 2.81
C GLY A 437 -12.27 -10.00 2.30
N ALA A 438 -12.76 -9.00 3.03
CA ALA A 438 -14.06 -8.41 2.70
C ALA A 438 -14.02 -6.90 2.41
N GLY A 439 -13.34 -6.14 3.23
CA GLY A 439 -13.29 -4.69 3.13
C GLY A 439 -12.94 -4.05 4.47
N SER A 440 -12.89 -2.74 4.48
CA SER A 440 -12.71 -1.90 5.67
C SER A 440 -13.83 -0.88 5.77
N ALA A 441 -14.18 -0.52 7.00
CA ALA A 441 -15.13 0.55 7.24
C ALA A 441 -14.68 1.36 8.45
N PHE A 442 -14.59 2.66 8.27
CA PHE A 442 -14.20 3.60 9.33
C PHE A 442 -14.89 4.93 9.19
N ILE A 443 -14.85 5.72 10.25
CA ILE A 443 -15.43 7.05 10.30
C ILE A 443 -14.37 8.07 10.71
N ILE A 444 -14.34 9.18 10.00
CA ILE A 444 -13.56 10.36 10.36
C ILE A 444 -14.52 11.38 10.93
N THR A 445 -14.26 11.86 12.13
CA THR A 445 -15.15 12.80 12.83
C THR A 445 -14.62 14.22 12.82
N ASP A 446 -15.53 15.19 13.01
CA ASP A 446 -15.23 16.61 13.16
C ASP A 446 -14.39 16.95 14.42
N ASN A 447 -14.26 16.01 15.35
CA ASN A 447 -13.42 16.14 16.55
C ASN A 447 -12.04 15.47 16.40
N ALA A 448 -11.69 14.99 15.22
CA ALA A 448 -10.36 14.51 14.96
C ALA A 448 -9.35 15.68 15.09
N ASN A 449 -8.32 15.49 15.89
CA ASN A 449 -7.26 16.48 16.09
C ASN A 449 -6.48 16.63 14.76
N THR A 450 -6.84 17.66 13.99
CA THR A 450 -6.57 17.82 12.56
C THR A 450 -5.19 18.41 12.25
N ASP A 451 -4.28 18.50 13.19
CA ASP A 451 -2.91 19.00 12.91
C ASP A 451 -2.10 18.07 12.02
N VAL A 452 -2.60 16.87 11.75
CA VAL A 452 -2.02 15.89 10.80
C VAL A 452 -3.18 15.08 10.22
N MET A 453 -3.42 15.09 8.90
CA MET A 453 -4.39 14.29 8.16
C MET A 453 -5.57 13.74 8.99
N PRO A 454 -6.81 13.87 8.57
CA PRO A 454 -7.95 13.36 9.33
C PRO A 454 -7.71 11.87 9.63
N GLU A 455 -7.37 11.59 10.88
CA GLU A 455 -7.15 10.22 11.29
C GLU A 455 -8.49 9.54 11.52
N PRO A 456 -8.67 8.30 11.07
CA PRO A 456 -9.78 7.51 11.54
C PRO A 456 -9.69 7.47 13.07
N LEU A 457 -10.82 7.62 13.76
CA LEU A 457 -10.91 7.41 15.21
C LEU A 457 -10.00 6.26 15.60
N GLU A 458 -9.21 6.42 16.67
CA GLU A 458 -8.25 5.41 17.12
C GLU A 458 -8.79 4.00 16.88
N THR A 459 -8.02 3.17 16.22
CA THR A 459 -8.44 1.92 15.59
C THR A 459 -9.26 1.00 16.52
N THR A 460 -8.94 0.99 17.80
CA THR A 460 -9.73 0.26 18.81
C THR A 460 -11.11 0.89 19.05
N THR A 461 -11.25 2.19 18.85
CA THR A 461 -12.51 2.92 19.01
C THR A 461 -13.31 2.86 17.72
N ALA A 462 -12.72 3.05 16.55
CA ALA A 462 -13.39 2.92 15.25
C ALA A 462 -14.04 1.55 15.08
N ASN A 463 -13.35 0.46 15.43
CA ASN A 463 -13.92 -0.88 15.39
C ASN A 463 -15.10 -1.09 16.38
N LYS A 464 -15.24 -0.25 17.39
CA LYS A 464 -16.37 -0.27 18.32
C LYS A 464 -17.51 0.65 17.88
N VAL A 465 -17.19 1.72 17.15
CA VAL A 465 -18.17 2.71 16.71
C VAL A 465 -18.78 2.39 15.36
N MET A 466 -18.02 1.74 14.47
CA MET A 466 -18.51 1.34 13.16
C MET A 466 -18.35 -0.17 12.99
N ARG A 467 -19.45 -0.84 12.73
CA ARG A 467 -19.50 -2.27 12.46
C ARG A 467 -20.37 -2.51 11.27
N TYR A 468 -19.85 -3.33 10.38
CA TYR A 468 -20.62 -3.88 9.31
C TYR A 468 -21.44 -5.07 9.82
N ILE A 469 -22.75 -5.05 9.63
CA ILE A 469 -23.65 -6.13 10.03
C ILE A 469 -24.32 -6.70 8.78
N ASN A 470 -24.11 -7.96 8.53
CA ASN A 470 -24.92 -8.73 7.59
C ASN A 470 -25.95 -9.54 8.37
N ALA A 471 -27.14 -8.98 8.58
CA ALA A 471 -28.19 -9.63 9.35
C ALA A 471 -29.06 -10.61 8.52
N THR A 472 -29.11 -10.44 7.17
CA THR A 472 -30.09 -11.20 6.32
C THR A 472 -29.52 -11.52 4.93
N GLY A 473 -28.21 -11.40 4.70
CA GLY A 473 -27.61 -11.43 3.36
C GLY A 473 -27.62 -10.05 2.71
N GLN A 474 -28.19 -9.04 3.36
CA GLN A 474 -28.13 -7.62 3.02
C GLN A 474 -27.18 -6.95 4.01
N GLY A 475 -26.18 -6.23 3.51
CA GLY A 475 -25.21 -5.55 4.36
C GLY A 475 -25.81 -4.33 5.02
N GLN A 476 -25.62 -4.21 6.32
CA GLN A 476 -26.04 -3.06 7.11
C GLN A 476 -24.82 -2.51 7.85
N VAL A 477 -24.80 -1.18 8.03
CA VAL A 477 -23.72 -0.49 8.74
C VAL A 477 -24.18 -0.24 10.17
N TYR A 478 -23.40 -0.68 11.14
CA TYR A 478 -23.61 -0.37 12.56
C TYR A 478 -22.68 0.75 12.99
N ILE A 479 -23.23 1.82 13.55
CA ILE A 479 -22.50 2.96 14.08
C ILE A 479 -22.95 3.19 15.51
N SER A 480 -22.05 3.01 16.49
CA SER A 480 -22.36 3.27 17.89
C SER A 480 -22.41 4.76 18.17
N THR A 481 -23.62 5.33 18.11
CA THR A 481 -23.86 6.75 18.40
C THR A 481 -23.38 7.14 19.80
N ALA A 482 -23.57 6.28 20.80
CA ALA A 482 -23.13 6.52 22.17
C ALA A 482 -21.59 6.66 22.27
N ASN A 483 -20.83 5.82 21.55
CA ASN A 483 -19.38 5.89 21.56
C ASN A 483 -18.87 7.14 20.81
N LEU A 484 -19.52 7.54 19.73
CA LEU A 484 -19.18 8.76 18.99
C LEU A 484 -19.43 10.02 19.83
N LEU A 485 -20.59 10.12 20.47
CA LEU A 485 -20.91 11.23 21.38
C LEU A 485 -19.92 11.30 22.55
N ALA A 486 -19.44 10.17 23.05
CA ALA A 486 -18.41 10.12 24.08
C ALA A 486 -17.06 10.70 23.63
N THR A 487 -16.80 10.79 22.32
CA THR A 487 -15.62 11.48 21.76
C THR A 487 -15.82 13.00 21.65
N GLY A 488 -17.05 13.51 21.83
CA GLY A 488 -17.42 14.91 21.61
C GLY A 488 -17.67 15.27 20.14
N ALA A 489 -17.70 14.28 19.23
CA ALA A 489 -18.00 14.51 17.82
C ALA A 489 -19.48 14.81 17.61
N THR A 490 -19.76 15.72 16.67
CA THR A 490 -21.13 16.08 16.25
C THR A 490 -21.46 15.65 14.84
N SER A 491 -20.43 15.38 14.04
CA SER A 491 -20.55 14.88 12.66
C SER A 491 -19.38 13.98 12.29
N GLY A 492 -19.49 13.31 11.17
CA GLY A 492 -18.41 12.51 10.62
C GLY A 492 -18.65 12.07 9.20
N THR A 493 -17.61 11.58 8.55
CA THR A 493 -17.66 10.97 7.23
C THR A 493 -17.30 9.50 7.33
N CYS A 494 -18.22 8.63 6.92
CA CYS A 494 -18.02 7.20 6.88
C CYS A 494 -17.44 6.79 5.53
N TYR A 495 -16.39 5.98 5.58
CA TYR A 495 -15.77 5.35 4.42
C TYR A 495 -16.00 3.85 4.51
N ILE A 496 -16.62 3.27 3.49
CA ILE A 496 -16.88 1.84 3.37
C ILE A 496 -16.16 1.36 2.11
N ILE A 497 -15.05 0.69 2.29
CA ILE A 497 -14.10 0.31 1.23
C ILE A 497 -14.27 -1.18 0.93
N LEU A 498 -14.58 -1.52 -0.30
CA LEU A 498 -14.64 -2.90 -0.76
C LEU A 498 -13.29 -3.34 -1.33
N ASN A 499 -12.89 -4.57 -1.11
CA ASN A 499 -11.63 -5.08 -1.64
C ASN A 499 -11.67 -5.45 -3.14
N ASN A 500 -12.85 -5.47 -3.74
CA ASN A 500 -13.07 -5.70 -5.18
C ASN A 500 -14.18 -4.81 -5.74
N GLY A 501 -14.25 -3.57 -5.24
CA GLY A 501 -15.28 -2.62 -5.64
C GLY A 501 -14.94 -1.18 -5.28
N PRO A 502 -15.93 -0.28 -5.30
CA PRO A 502 -15.76 1.13 -4.98
C PRO A 502 -15.54 1.39 -3.49
N THR A 503 -15.21 2.63 -3.15
CA THR A 503 -15.34 3.19 -1.82
C THR A 503 -16.64 3.98 -1.73
N TYR A 504 -17.52 3.65 -0.79
CA TYR A 504 -18.70 4.46 -0.50
C TYR A 504 -18.38 5.48 0.57
N VAL A 505 -18.82 6.71 0.34
CA VAL A 505 -18.57 7.85 1.25
C VAL A 505 -19.92 8.44 1.69
N ALA A 506 -20.20 8.40 2.98
CA ALA A 506 -21.46 8.86 3.54
C ALA A 506 -21.24 9.82 4.73
N SER A 507 -21.84 11.00 4.69
CA SER A 507 -21.85 11.92 5.82
C SER A 507 -22.83 11.44 6.89
N VAL A 508 -22.47 11.62 8.16
CA VAL A 508 -23.29 11.28 9.32
C VAL A 508 -23.30 12.46 10.28
N GLU A 509 -24.50 12.88 10.67
CA GLU A 509 -24.70 13.86 11.75
C GLU A 509 -25.13 13.12 13.02
N PHE A 510 -24.56 13.51 14.15
CA PHE A 510 -24.89 12.94 15.45
C PHE A 510 -25.75 13.94 16.22
N PRO A 511 -26.96 13.54 16.66
CA PRO A 511 -27.78 14.42 17.47
C PRO A 511 -27.03 14.75 18.77
N VAL A 512 -26.75 16.01 18.98
CA VAL A 512 -26.27 16.50 20.29
C VAL A 512 -27.33 16.15 21.31
N PRO A 513 -27.06 15.44 22.40
CA PRO A 513 -28.02 15.24 23.46
C PRO A 513 -28.52 16.62 23.94
N GLU A 514 -29.83 16.82 24.00
CA GLU A 514 -30.37 18.01 24.67
C GLU A 514 -29.72 18.09 26.06
N ALA A 515 -29.08 19.22 26.34
CA ALA A 515 -28.53 19.45 27.66
C ALA A 515 -29.62 19.12 28.68
N PRO A 516 -29.33 18.36 29.74
CA PRO A 516 -30.32 18.13 30.79
C PRO A 516 -30.89 19.48 31.18
N ALA A 517 -32.22 19.62 31.13
CA ALA A 517 -32.88 20.84 31.55
C ALA A 517 -32.29 21.26 32.91
N GLU A 518 -31.75 22.47 32.97
CA GLU A 518 -31.20 22.97 34.23
C GLU A 518 -32.25 22.70 35.31
N PRO A 519 -31.91 22.09 36.44
CA PRO A 519 -32.86 21.86 37.50
C PRO A 519 -33.43 23.23 37.88
N GLU A 520 -34.78 23.37 37.79
CA GLU A 520 -35.46 24.58 38.18
C GLU A 520 -34.91 25.00 39.54
N THR A 521 -34.34 26.20 39.59
CA THR A 521 -33.79 26.78 40.82
C THR A 521 -34.90 26.73 41.86
N PRO A 522 -34.73 26.03 43.00
CA PRO A 522 -35.74 26.06 44.04
C PRO A 522 -35.96 27.49 44.46
N ALA A 523 -37.25 27.90 44.55
CA ALA A 523 -37.63 29.22 45.02
C ALA A 523 -36.93 29.52 46.35
N GLU A 524 -36.28 30.67 46.40
CA GLU A 524 -35.59 31.21 47.59
C GLU A 524 -36.47 31.10 48.81
N PRO A 525 -36.11 30.44 49.92
CA PRO A 525 -36.88 30.47 51.14
C PRO A 525 -36.72 31.84 51.79
N GLU A 526 -37.83 32.39 52.14
CA GLU A 526 -37.94 33.68 52.89
C GLU A 526 -37.04 33.68 54.14
N THR A 527 -36.23 34.70 54.27
CA THR A 527 -35.29 34.97 55.36
C THR A 527 -35.93 34.95 56.71
N PRO A 528 -35.61 34.12 57.68
CA PRO A 528 -35.92 34.37 59.09
C PRO A 528 -34.79 35.20 59.73
N ALA A 529 -35.23 36.08 60.64
CA ALA A 529 -34.46 37.06 61.36
C ALA A 529 -33.30 36.49 62.19
N GLU A 530 -32.23 37.30 62.26
CA GLU A 530 -31.05 37.11 63.07
C GLU A 530 -31.32 36.71 64.52
N PRO A 531 -30.54 35.84 65.14
CA PRO A 531 -30.13 36.03 66.48
C PRO A 531 -28.61 35.90 66.71
N GLU A 532 -28.24 36.62 67.71
CA GLU A 532 -26.97 37.01 68.30
C GLU A 532 -25.86 35.91 68.40
N THR A 533 -24.65 36.40 68.29
CA THR A 533 -23.39 35.70 68.54
C THR A 533 -23.25 35.18 69.98
N PRO A 534 -22.57 34.03 70.17
CA PRO A 534 -21.45 34.01 71.09
C PRO A 534 -20.24 33.18 70.68
N VAL A 535 -19.07 33.82 70.88
CA VAL A 535 -17.79 33.35 71.49
C VAL A 535 -17.22 31.98 71.09
N GLU A 536 -16.04 32.07 70.50
CA GLU A 536 -14.99 31.07 70.27
C GLU A 536 -14.60 30.28 71.55
N PRO A 537 -14.17 29.02 71.44
CA PRO A 537 -12.83 28.72 71.93
C PRO A 537 -12.00 27.77 71.03
N GLU A 538 -10.72 28.03 71.01
CA GLU A 538 -9.46 27.35 70.81
C GLU A 538 -9.45 25.93 70.23
N ALA A 539 -8.49 25.76 69.30
CA ALA A 539 -8.03 24.53 68.70
C ALA A 539 -7.22 23.63 69.69
N PRO A 540 -7.13 22.35 69.43
CA PRO A 540 -5.83 21.70 69.61
C PRO A 540 -5.37 20.85 68.39
N ALA A 541 -4.07 21.02 68.21
CA ALA A 541 -2.99 20.11 67.82
C ALA A 541 -3.23 18.96 66.83
N VAL A 542 -2.36 19.00 65.84
CA VAL A 542 -1.93 18.05 64.83
C VAL A 542 -1.45 16.72 65.42
N GLU A 543 -1.88 15.62 64.84
CA GLU A 543 -1.16 14.34 64.91
C GLU A 543 -1.00 13.74 63.51
N GLU A 544 0.26 13.62 63.09
CA GLU A 544 0.68 12.91 61.86
C GLU A 544 0.60 11.41 62.09
N THR A 545 0.10 10.66 61.12
CA THR A 545 0.41 9.24 60.98
C THR A 545 0.61 8.81 59.52
N PRO A 546 1.34 7.74 59.24
CA PRO A 546 2.25 7.69 58.09
C PRO A 546 1.68 6.99 56.86
N VAL A 547 2.30 7.33 55.73
CA VAL A 547 2.04 6.80 54.38
C VAL A 547 2.47 5.34 54.31
N GLU A 548 1.53 4.43 54.03
CA GLU A 548 1.82 3.05 53.62
C GLU A 548 1.98 2.97 52.10
N LYS A 549 3.10 2.41 51.66
CA LYS A 549 3.43 2.09 50.28
C LYS A 549 2.67 0.82 49.88
N GLY A 550 1.66 0.95 49.02
CA GLY A 550 1.00 -0.19 48.36
C GLY A 550 1.80 -0.66 47.13
N GLY A 551 2.31 -1.87 47.19
CA GLY A 551 3.03 -2.51 46.10
C GLY A 551 2.13 -2.96 44.96
N ILE A 552 2.65 -2.86 43.73
CA ILE A 552 2.00 -3.30 42.49
C ILE A 552 2.12 -4.82 42.37
N ASN A 553 1.00 -5.47 42.14
CA ASN A 553 0.88 -6.93 41.99
C ASN A 553 1.24 -7.33 40.53
N PRO A 554 2.19 -8.27 40.28
CA PRO A 554 2.71 -8.59 38.95
C PRO A 554 1.94 -9.72 38.23
N ALA A 555 0.61 -9.68 38.18
CA ALA A 555 -0.20 -10.76 37.61
C ALA A 555 -0.87 -10.51 36.25
N ILE A 556 -0.51 -9.45 35.50
CA ILE A 556 -1.17 -9.09 34.21
C ILE A 556 -0.23 -9.10 32.98
N ILE A 557 0.93 -9.73 33.05
CA ILE A 557 1.86 -9.78 31.87
C ILE A 557 2.05 -11.21 31.30
N VAL A 558 1.10 -12.10 31.37
CA VAL A 558 1.29 -13.49 30.86
C VAL A 558 0.27 -13.90 29.79
N VAL A 559 -0.57 -13.05 29.25
CA VAL A 559 -1.57 -13.47 28.24
C VAL A 559 -1.19 -13.08 26.78
N GLY A 560 -0.20 -12.21 26.57
CA GLY A 560 0.18 -11.73 25.22
C GLY A 560 1.13 -12.64 24.43
N VAL A 561 1.84 -13.58 25.07
CA VAL A 561 2.93 -14.35 24.43
C VAL A 561 2.50 -15.75 23.96
N ALA A 562 1.33 -16.24 24.37
CA ALA A 562 0.89 -17.60 24.06
C ALA A 562 0.26 -17.79 22.66
N VAL A 563 -0.15 -16.71 21.98
CA VAL A 563 -0.84 -16.81 20.67
C VAL A 563 0.15 -16.86 19.50
N VAL A 564 1.33 -16.25 19.62
CA VAL A 564 2.35 -16.25 18.56
C VAL A 564 3.12 -17.57 18.50
N ALA A 565 3.28 -18.27 19.64
CA ALA A 565 3.96 -19.57 19.68
C ALA A 565 3.14 -20.72 19.05
N ALA A 566 1.82 -20.60 18.97
CA ALA A 566 0.95 -21.64 18.39
C ALA A 566 0.97 -21.63 16.84
N ALA A 567 1.17 -20.47 16.22
CA ALA A 567 1.23 -20.35 14.76
C ALA A 567 2.54 -20.90 14.16
N VAL A 568 3.67 -20.75 14.87
CA VAL A 568 4.97 -21.27 14.44
C VAL A 568 5.07 -22.79 14.58
N LEU A 569 4.37 -23.40 15.54
CA LEU A 569 4.38 -24.86 15.74
C LEU A 569 3.54 -25.63 14.69
N VAL A 570 2.58 -24.99 14.06
CA VAL A 570 1.76 -25.61 13.01
C VAL A 570 2.54 -25.64 11.67
N MET A 571 3.36 -24.61 11.38
CA MET A 571 4.17 -24.57 10.16
C MET A 571 5.37 -25.56 10.17
N VAL A 572 5.92 -25.86 11.33
CA VAL A 572 7.05 -26.82 11.44
C VAL A 572 6.58 -28.27 11.36
N LYS A 573 5.31 -28.59 11.68
CA LYS A 573 4.76 -29.96 11.56
C LYS A 573 4.26 -30.32 10.17
N SER A 574 4.01 -29.37 9.27
CA SER A 574 3.60 -29.66 7.89
C SER A 574 4.77 -29.94 6.93
N LYS A 575 6.02 -29.71 7.36
CA LYS A 575 7.23 -30.01 6.57
C LYS A 575 7.86 -31.38 6.87
N LYS A 576 7.17 -32.27 7.61
CA LYS A 576 7.62 -33.64 7.88
C LYS A 576 6.56 -34.70 7.60
N LYS A 577 5.89 -34.58 6.47
CA LYS A 577 5.19 -35.73 5.85
C LYS A 577 5.27 -35.62 4.34
#